data_e623e356d54c904ebeb93b9da6ebef9d
#
_entry.id   e623e356d54c904ebeb93b9da6ebef9d
#
_cell.length_a   1.000
_cell.length_b   1.000
_cell.length_c   1.000
_cell.angle_alpha   90.00
_cell.angle_beta   90.00
_cell.angle_gamma   90.00
#
_symmetry.space_group_name_H-M   'P 1'
#
loop_
_entity.id
_entity.type
_entity.pdbx_description
1 polymer ?
#
loop_
_entity_poly.entity_id
_entity_poly.type
_entity_poly.pdbx_seq_one_letter_code
_entity_poly.pdbx_strand_id
1 'polypeptide(L)'
;MPVEIIGWVAPHISSEMIITSGPYFDLDVARLRYFGGSTNHWEGMCRPFEKVDFKRKYLGEQFIWPIKYEEILKYQNEACKILEITNNFITNNPNDELIRRINFQSSPPVRFKDKYINKIKRSKNLTLILNSNLKDIQGETNLITSAVFENYNNKTISIDAKKFIFSMGGIENSRYLLWFAKKYKSKYFDANCPIGKYWMEHPHFTLGSALVD
;
A
#
# COMPACT_ATOMS: atom_id res chain seq x y z
N MET A 1 0.57 17.44 18.95
CA MET A 1 0.69 18.12 17.65
C MET A 1 -0.37 17.56 16.76
N PRO A 2 -1.09 18.38 15.98
CA PRO A 2 -2.07 17.87 15.04
C PRO A 2 -1.38 16.98 14.00
N VAL A 3 -1.98 15.85 13.66
CA VAL A 3 -1.58 15.00 12.56
C VAL A 3 -2.41 15.41 11.35
N GLU A 4 -1.77 15.94 10.33
CA GLU A 4 -2.44 16.30 9.09
C GLU A 4 -2.42 15.08 8.16
N ILE A 5 -3.60 14.59 7.79
CA ILE A 5 -3.75 13.57 6.78
C ILE A 5 -4.22 14.25 5.51
N ILE A 6 -3.37 14.28 4.50
CA ILE A 6 -3.70 14.78 3.18
C ILE A 6 -4.11 13.61 2.33
N GLY A 7 -5.40 13.54 2.05
CA GLY A 7 -5.98 12.54 1.18
C GLY A 7 -6.10 13.05 -0.26
N TRP A 8 -5.68 12.24 -1.20
CA TRP A 8 -5.85 12.49 -2.61
C TRP A 8 -7.13 11.81 -3.10
N VAL A 9 -8.13 12.58 -3.46
CA VAL A 9 -9.35 12.10 -4.09
C VAL A 9 -9.41 12.71 -5.50
N ALA A 10 -9.20 11.87 -6.51
CA ALA A 10 -9.53 12.25 -7.88
C ALA A 10 -10.98 11.82 -8.18
N PRO A 11 -11.84 12.66 -8.78
CA PRO A 11 -12.93 12.14 -9.57
C PRO A 11 -12.33 11.29 -10.69
N HIS A 12 -13.10 10.33 -11.24
CA HIS A 12 -12.68 9.47 -12.33
C HIS A 12 -11.82 10.24 -13.35
N ILE A 13 -10.52 10.19 -13.17
CA ILE A 13 -9.60 10.59 -14.20
C ILE A 13 -9.19 9.27 -14.82
N SER A 14 -9.71 9.01 -16.00
CA SER A 14 -9.02 8.23 -17.00
C SER A 14 -7.66 8.90 -17.20
N SER A 15 -6.69 8.63 -16.30
CA SER A 15 -5.33 8.93 -16.61
C SER A 15 -4.99 7.99 -17.76
N GLU A 16 -4.65 8.53 -18.91
CA GLU A 16 -4.00 7.79 -19.98
C GLU A 16 -2.70 7.21 -19.41
N MET A 17 -2.81 6.10 -18.68
CA MET A 17 -1.66 5.34 -18.26
C MET A 17 -1.27 4.45 -19.42
N ILE A 18 -0.14 4.71 -20.01
CA ILE A 18 0.45 3.87 -21.03
C ILE A 18 0.79 2.54 -20.38
N ILE A 19 -0.02 1.53 -20.62
CA ILE A 19 0.26 0.14 -20.27
C ILE A 19 1.21 -0.39 -21.34
N THR A 20 2.46 -0.58 -20.97
CA THR A 20 3.52 -0.97 -21.93
C THR A 20 3.69 -2.46 -22.12
N SER A 21 2.96 -3.35 -21.42
CA SER A 21 3.17 -4.80 -21.54
C SER A 21 1.98 -5.63 -21.05
N GLY A 22 1.52 -6.53 -21.92
CA GLY A 22 0.69 -7.69 -21.60
C GLY A 22 -0.75 -7.42 -21.12
N PRO A 23 -1.56 -8.47 -21.00
CA PRO A 23 -2.90 -8.36 -20.44
C PRO A 23 -2.81 -8.15 -18.92
N TYR A 24 -2.94 -6.93 -18.48
CA TYR A 24 -3.09 -6.55 -17.09
C TYR A 24 -4.43 -5.77 -16.93
N PHE A 25 -4.98 -5.77 -15.73
CA PHE A 25 -6.16 -4.95 -15.44
C PHE A 25 -5.86 -3.48 -15.72
N ASP A 26 -6.84 -2.79 -16.28
CA ASP A 26 -6.75 -1.35 -16.47
C ASP A 26 -6.45 -0.68 -15.14
N LEU A 27 -5.40 0.13 -15.10
CA LEU A 27 -4.87 0.65 -13.85
C LEU A 27 -5.81 1.65 -13.18
N ASP A 28 -6.65 2.33 -13.93
CA ASP A 28 -7.72 3.19 -13.44
C ASP A 28 -8.85 2.40 -12.77
N VAL A 29 -9.08 1.16 -13.19
CA VAL A 29 -10.01 0.23 -12.55
C VAL A 29 -9.37 -0.42 -11.32
N ALA A 30 -8.10 -0.83 -11.43
CA ALA A 30 -7.39 -1.58 -10.39
C ALA A 30 -6.85 -0.68 -9.24
N ARG A 31 -6.69 0.62 -9.46
CA ARG A 31 -6.07 1.56 -8.51
C ARG A 31 -6.93 2.79 -8.31
N LEU A 32 -7.68 2.81 -7.21
CA LEU A 32 -8.60 3.90 -6.93
C LEU A 32 -7.91 5.07 -6.22
N ARG A 33 -8.18 6.26 -6.72
CA ARG A 33 -7.76 7.53 -6.12
C ARG A 33 -8.88 8.13 -5.28
N TYR A 34 -9.41 7.35 -4.35
CA TYR A 34 -10.47 7.77 -3.45
C TYR A 34 -10.00 7.85 -2.02
N PHE A 35 -10.73 8.57 -1.19
CA PHE A 35 -10.59 8.45 0.25
C PHE A 35 -10.88 7.00 0.68
N GLY A 36 -9.89 6.36 1.29
CA GLY A 36 -9.92 4.92 1.57
C GLY A 36 -9.19 4.06 0.52
N GLY A 37 -8.78 4.66 -0.63
CA GLY A 37 -7.99 3.98 -1.67
C GLY A 37 -8.66 2.71 -2.20
N SER A 38 -7.86 1.72 -2.54
CA SER A 38 -8.35 0.44 -3.09
C SER A 38 -9.15 -0.41 -2.10
N THR A 39 -9.23 -0.03 -0.80
CA THR A 39 -10.20 -0.68 0.10
C THR A 39 -11.65 -0.45 -0.30
N ASN A 40 -11.93 0.48 -1.21
CA ASN A 40 -13.28 0.70 -1.71
C ASN A 40 -13.77 -0.38 -2.68
N HIS A 41 -12.88 -1.25 -3.20
CA HIS A 41 -13.23 -2.30 -4.18
C HIS A 41 -12.52 -3.65 -3.96
N TRP A 42 -11.76 -3.83 -2.87
CA TRP A 42 -11.13 -5.11 -2.63
C TRP A 42 -12.13 -6.21 -2.22
N GLU A 43 -11.78 -7.47 -2.44
CA GLU A 43 -12.65 -8.61 -2.19
C GLU A 43 -12.70 -9.05 -0.72
N GLY A 44 -11.74 -8.62 0.07
CA GLY A 44 -11.69 -8.92 1.50
C GLY A 44 -10.98 -10.23 1.87
N MET A 45 -10.37 -10.93 0.93
CA MET A 45 -9.63 -12.17 1.22
C MET A 45 -8.35 -11.87 2.00
N CYS A 46 -8.21 -12.47 3.16
CA CYS A 46 -7.13 -12.23 4.09
C CYS A 46 -6.45 -13.52 4.54
N ARG A 47 -5.12 -13.46 4.62
CA ARG A 47 -4.27 -14.46 5.23
C ARG A 47 -3.05 -13.79 5.85
N PRO A 48 -2.55 -14.24 7.02
CA PRO A 48 -1.31 -13.73 7.58
C PRO A 48 -0.09 -14.21 6.80
N PHE A 49 0.99 -13.46 6.93
CA PHE A 49 2.30 -13.93 6.50
C PHE A 49 2.73 -15.19 7.25
N GLU A 50 3.54 -16.00 6.61
CA GLU A 50 4.19 -17.16 7.19
C GLU A 50 5.70 -16.92 7.32
N LYS A 51 6.39 -17.73 8.12
CA LYS A 51 7.86 -17.61 8.30
C LYS A 51 8.63 -17.72 6.98
N VAL A 52 8.14 -18.52 6.03
CA VAL A 52 8.76 -18.69 4.71
C VAL A 52 8.77 -17.39 3.90
N ASP A 53 7.79 -16.50 4.12
CA ASP A 53 7.71 -15.23 3.40
C ASP A 53 8.87 -14.29 3.74
N PHE A 54 9.46 -14.45 4.93
CA PHE A 54 10.57 -13.62 5.43
C PHE A 54 11.96 -14.20 5.11
N LYS A 55 12.05 -15.46 4.68
CA LYS A 55 13.31 -16.18 4.46
C LYS A 55 13.36 -16.89 3.13
N ARG A 56 13.12 -16.16 2.05
CA ARG A 56 13.15 -16.72 0.69
C ARG A 56 14.59 -16.84 0.16
N LYS A 57 15.41 -17.65 0.82
CA LYS A 57 16.85 -17.83 0.51
C LYS A 57 17.13 -18.23 -0.94
N TYR A 58 16.18 -18.90 -1.59
CA TYR A 58 16.31 -19.31 -3.00
C TYR A 58 16.31 -18.14 -3.99
N LEU A 59 15.86 -16.95 -3.57
CA LEU A 59 15.91 -15.73 -4.38
C LEU A 59 17.17 -14.91 -4.17
N GLY A 60 17.99 -15.25 -3.15
CA GLY A 60 19.19 -14.52 -2.73
C GLY A 60 18.97 -13.65 -1.48
N GLU A 61 20.07 -13.33 -0.79
CA GLU A 61 19.99 -12.62 0.49
C GLU A 61 19.41 -11.22 0.40
N GLN A 62 19.56 -10.55 -0.74
CA GLN A 62 19.01 -9.21 -0.99
C GLN A 62 17.47 -9.17 -1.01
N PHE A 63 16.80 -10.33 -1.07
CA PHE A 63 15.34 -10.45 -1.04
C PHE A 63 14.80 -10.89 0.33
N ILE A 64 15.67 -10.95 1.35
CA ILE A 64 15.27 -11.22 2.72
C ILE A 64 14.69 -9.92 3.32
N TRP A 65 13.55 -10.01 3.95
CA TRP A 65 12.96 -8.87 4.64
C TRP A 65 13.87 -8.42 5.80
N PRO A 66 14.07 -7.10 6.00
CA PRO A 66 14.91 -6.56 7.07
C PRO A 66 14.27 -6.68 8.46
N ILE A 67 13.08 -7.25 8.56
CA ILE A 67 12.32 -7.48 9.78
C ILE A 67 12.05 -8.97 9.96
N LYS A 68 11.84 -9.41 11.21
CA LYS A 68 11.56 -10.81 11.53
C LYS A 68 10.05 -11.07 11.51
N TYR A 69 9.65 -12.30 11.21
CA TYR A 69 8.27 -12.75 11.29
C TYR A 69 7.63 -12.46 12.64
N GLU A 70 8.36 -12.69 13.73
CA GLU A 70 7.90 -12.49 15.09
C GLU A 70 7.57 -11.02 15.41
N GLU A 71 8.19 -10.07 14.71
CA GLU A 71 7.91 -8.64 14.85
C GLU A 71 6.55 -8.28 14.25
N ILE A 72 6.10 -8.99 13.22
CA ILE A 72 4.80 -8.77 12.57
C ILE A 72 3.70 -9.55 13.29
N LEU A 73 4.00 -10.76 13.76
CA LEU A 73 3.02 -11.65 14.39
C LEU A 73 2.29 -10.98 15.58
N LYS A 74 2.97 -10.16 16.36
CA LYS A 74 2.37 -9.44 17.50
C LYS A 74 1.23 -8.49 17.10
N TYR A 75 1.17 -8.05 15.86
CA TYR A 75 0.12 -7.17 15.35
C TYR A 75 -1.04 -7.91 14.67
N GLN A 76 -0.95 -9.23 14.50
CA GLN A 76 -1.94 -10.01 13.75
C GLN A 76 -3.35 -9.88 14.34
N ASN A 77 -3.50 -9.92 15.66
CA ASN A 77 -4.80 -9.73 16.32
C ASN A 77 -5.39 -8.35 16.07
N GLU A 78 -4.56 -7.31 16.05
CA GLU A 78 -5.00 -5.94 15.78
C GLU A 78 -5.41 -5.80 14.30
N ALA A 79 -4.64 -6.36 13.39
CA ALA A 79 -4.99 -6.40 11.97
C ALA A 79 -6.33 -7.11 11.74
N CYS A 80 -6.56 -8.25 12.38
CA CYS A 80 -7.84 -8.97 12.29
C CYS A 80 -9.01 -8.10 12.79
N LYS A 81 -8.85 -7.38 13.89
CA LYS A 81 -9.88 -6.43 14.39
C LYS A 81 -10.16 -5.30 13.39
N ILE A 82 -9.11 -4.76 12.75
CA ILE A 82 -9.27 -3.74 11.72
C ILE A 82 -10.05 -4.27 10.52
N LEU A 83 -9.77 -5.50 10.12
CA LEU A 83 -10.36 -6.17 8.96
C LEU A 83 -11.70 -6.87 9.29
N GLU A 84 -12.14 -6.86 10.56
CA GLU A 84 -13.39 -7.46 11.04
C GLU A 84 -13.45 -8.96 10.76
N ILE A 85 -12.33 -9.66 10.96
CA ILE A 85 -12.19 -11.11 10.80
C ILE A 85 -11.73 -11.75 12.11
N THR A 86 -11.92 -13.06 12.23
CA THR A 86 -11.37 -13.82 13.34
C THR A 86 -9.90 -14.16 13.11
N ASN A 87 -9.13 -14.32 14.20
CA ASN A 87 -7.75 -14.78 14.08
C ASN A 87 -7.70 -16.32 14.12
N ASN A 88 -8.48 -16.98 13.27
CA ASN A 88 -8.54 -18.45 13.18
C ASN A 88 -8.00 -18.90 11.81
N PHE A 89 -6.69 -18.91 11.68
CA PHE A 89 -6.01 -19.36 10.47
C PHE A 89 -5.50 -20.78 10.68
N ILE A 90 -6.13 -21.73 9.99
CA ILE A 90 -5.76 -23.13 10.04
C ILE A 90 -4.65 -23.40 9.03
N THR A 91 -3.61 -24.08 9.50
CA THR A 91 -2.53 -24.61 8.68
C THR A 91 -2.33 -26.08 9.11
N ASN A 92 -3.25 -26.95 8.79
CA ASN A 92 -3.15 -28.36 9.14
C ASN A 92 -3.25 -29.22 7.90
N ASN A 93 -2.35 -30.17 7.81
CA ASN A 93 -2.61 -31.40 7.09
C ASN A 93 -2.47 -32.57 8.04
N PRO A 94 -3.55 -33.18 8.47
CA PRO A 94 -3.49 -34.30 9.42
C PRO A 94 -2.90 -35.56 8.82
N ASN A 95 -2.82 -35.71 7.50
CA ASN A 95 -2.55 -37.01 6.85
C ASN A 95 -1.42 -36.97 5.78
N ASP A 96 -0.83 -35.83 5.50
CA ASP A 96 0.16 -35.74 4.44
C ASP A 96 1.18 -34.61 4.74
N GLU A 97 2.47 -34.92 4.76
CA GLU A 97 3.54 -33.95 4.98
C GLU A 97 3.81 -33.06 3.73
N LEU A 98 3.38 -33.50 2.55
CA LEU A 98 3.62 -32.83 1.28
C LEU A 98 2.53 -31.80 0.94
N ILE A 99 1.30 -32.05 1.37
CA ILE A 99 0.14 -31.20 1.09
C ILE A 99 -0.41 -30.66 2.41
N ARG A 100 -0.53 -29.36 2.53
CA ARG A 100 -1.14 -28.77 3.70
C ARG A 100 -2.37 -27.93 3.33
N ARG A 101 -3.42 -28.12 4.10
CA ARG A 101 -4.64 -27.32 3.99
C ARG A 101 -4.40 -25.95 4.61
N ILE A 102 -4.72 -24.90 3.85
CA ILE A 102 -4.72 -23.52 4.31
C ILE A 102 -6.11 -22.93 4.13
N ASN A 103 -6.51 -22.02 5.01
CA ASN A 103 -7.74 -21.25 4.86
C ASN A 103 -7.46 -19.76 4.74
N PHE A 104 -8.30 -19.09 3.99
CA PHE A 104 -8.42 -17.63 4.00
C PHE A 104 -9.61 -17.21 4.86
N GLN A 105 -9.53 -16.05 5.46
CA GLN A 105 -10.65 -15.39 6.10
C GLN A 105 -11.18 -14.31 5.16
N SER A 106 -12.49 -14.18 5.06
CA SER A 106 -13.11 -13.12 4.26
C SER A 106 -13.56 -12.00 5.18
N SER A 107 -12.93 -10.83 5.03
CA SER A 107 -13.44 -9.60 5.62
C SER A 107 -14.82 -9.29 5.03
N PRO A 108 -15.74 -8.65 5.76
CA PRO A 108 -17.00 -8.13 5.19
C PRO A 108 -16.76 -6.90 4.31
N PRO A 109 -16.03 -6.98 3.26
CA PRO A 109 -14.92 -6.14 2.74
C PRO A 109 -14.91 -4.74 3.35
N VAL A 110 -14.14 -4.58 4.41
CA VAL A 110 -14.04 -3.32 5.16
C VAL A 110 -13.61 -2.18 4.26
N ARG A 111 -14.40 -1.11 4.21
CA ARG A 111 -14.11 0.13 3.49
C ARG A 111 -13.55 1.15 4.47
N PHE A 112 -12.29 1.54 4.33
CA PHE A 112 -11.63 2.44 5.31
C PHE A 112 -12.26 3.83 5.35
N LYS A 113 -12.78 4.33 4.24
CA LYS A 113 -13.57 5.55 4.22
C LYS A 113 -14.73 5.46 5.23
N ASP A 114 -15.57 4.44 5.09
CA ASP A 114 -16.79 4.30 5.89
C ASP A 114 -16.45 3.99 7.35
N LYS A 115 -15.47 3.13 7.57
CA LYS A 115 -15.01 2.76 8.91
C LYS A 115 -14.46 3.93 9.72
N TYR A 116 -13.72 4.84 9.08
CA TYR A 116 -12.96 5.85 9.80
C TYR A 116 -13.48 7.28 9.66
N ILE A 117 -14.39 7.58 8.73
CA ILE A 117 -14.84 8.96 8.47
C ILE A 117 -15.39 9.67 9.72
N ASN A 118 -16.16 8.98 10.55
CA ASN A 118 -16.72 9.56 11.76
C ASN A 118 -15.65 9.83 12.82
N LYS A 119 -14.65 8.95 12.95
CA LYS A 119 -13.51 9.14 13.83
C LYS A 119 -12.66 10.33 13.39
N ILE A 120 -12.43 10.47 12.09
CA ILE A 120 -11.70 11.58 11.49
C ILE A 120 -12.43 12.90 11.76
N LYS A 121 -13.74 12.98 11.44
CA LYS A 121 -14.54 14.17 11.65
C LYS A 121 -14.59 14.66 13.11
N ARG A 122 -14.50 13.73 14.07
CA ARG A 122 -14.51 14.04 15.51
C ARG A 122 -13.13 14.35 16.07
N SER A 123 -12.08 14.07 15.34
CA SER A 123 -10.71 14.28 15.82
C SER A 123 -10.36 15.76 15.81
N LYS A 124 -9.81 16.25 16.92
CA LYS A 124 -9.28 17.62 17.04
C LYS A 124 -7.82 17.73 16.56
N ASN A 125 -7.16 16.60 16.40
CA ASN A 125 -5.73 16.53 16.09
C ASN A 125 -5.45 16.00 14.67
N LEU A 126 -6.48 15.91 13.82
CA LEU A 126 -6.38 15.37 12.49
C LEU A 126 -7.13 16.27 11.51
N THR A 127 -6.43 16.71 10.47
CA THR A 127 -7.02 17.46 9.35
C THR A 127 -7.02 16.57 8.11
N LEU A 128 -8.19 16.36 7.51
CA LEU A 128 -8.33 15.65 6.25
C LEU A 128 -8.52 16.66 5.12
N ILE A 129 -7.58 16.70 4.19
CA ILE A 129 -7.64 17.53 2.98
C ILE A 129 -7.88 16.60 1.79
N LEU A 130 -8.94 16.86 1.03
CA LEU A 130 -9.33 16.09 -0.15
C LEU A 130 -9.13 16.92 -1.42
N ASN A 131 -9.13 16.25 -2.58
CA ASN A 131 -8.95 16.89 -3.90
C ASN A 131 -7.66 17.70 -4.02
N SER A 132 -6.61 17.25 -3.35
CA SER A 132 -5.30 17.91 -3.34
C SER A 132 -4.22 16.93 -3.79
N ASN A 133 -3.59 17.26 -4.92
CA ASN A 133 -2.55 16.42 -5.53
C ASN A 133 -1.18 16.89 -5.05
N LEU A 134 -0.33 15.96 -4.64
CA LEU A 134 1.07 16.29 -4.37
C LEU A 134 1.74 16.75 -5.68
N LYS A 135 2.26 17.96 -5.68
CA LYS A 135 2.94 18.57 -6.84
C LYS A 135 4.44 18.64 -6.65
N ASP A 136 4.87 18.92 -5.42
CA ASP A 136 6.27 19.13 -5.14
C ASP A 136 6.62 18.87 -3.68
N ILE A 137 7.91 18.76 -3.42
CA ILE A 137 8.51 18.74 -2.09
C ILE A 137 9.61 19.80 -1.99
N GLN A 138 9.81 20.32 -0.81
CA GLN A 138 10.84 21.33 -0.52
C GLN A 138 11.60 20.95 0.74
N GLY A 139 12.80 21.45 0.87
CA GLY A 139 13.65 21.21 2.02
C GLY A 139 15.13 21.38 1.75
N GLU A 140 15.94 20.82 2.63
CA GLU A 140 17.39 20.81 2.58
C GLU A 140 17.93 19.44 2.16
N THR A 141 19.24 19.28 2.13
CA THR A 141 19.87 18.00 1.80
C THR A 141 19.46 16.93 2.82
N ASN A 142 18.94 15.80 2.32
CA ASN A 142 18.44 14.68 3.12
C ASN A 142 17.27 15.02 4.06
N LEU A 143 16.61 16.16 3.88
CA LEU A 143 15.51 16.57 4.72
C LEU A 143 14.40 17.23 3.90
N ILE A 144 13.21 16.65 3.93
CA ILE A 144 11.98 17.27 3.42
C ILE A 144 11.35 18.05 4.57
N THR A 145 11.11 19.33 4.38
CA THR A 145 10.48 20.21 5.38
C THR A 145 9.08 20.63 4.99
N SER A 146 8.77 20.63 3.70
CA SER A 146 7.49 21.06 3.16
C SER A 146 7.06 20.21 1.98
N ALA A 147 5.75 20.07 1.79
CA ALA A 147 5.15 19.47 0.61
C ALA A 147 4.11 20.41 0.01
N VAL A 148 4.14 20.56 -1.31
CA VAL A 148 3.25 21.44 -2.06
C VAL A 148 2.15 20.62 -2.72
N PHE A 149 0.91 21.01 -2.50
CA PHE A 149 -0.27 20.37 -3.05
C PHE A 149 -1.05 21.34 -3.92
N GLU A 150 -1.72 20.82 -4.91
CA GLU A 150 -2.55 21.58 -5.83
C GLU A 150 -3.91 20.91 -6.01
N ASN A 151 -4.99 21.68 -5.94
CA ASN A 151 -6.32 21.19 -6.22
C ASN A 151 -6.67 21.32 -7.71
N TYR A 152 -7.86 20.82 -8.12
CA TYR A 152 -8.31 20.88 -9.51
C TYR A 152 -8.63 22.29 -10.04
N ASN A 153 -8.67 23.28 -9.16
CA ASN A 153 -8.83 24.68 -9.51
C ASN A 153 -7.50 25.43 -9.55
N ASN A 154 -6.38 24.70 -9.62
CA ASN A 154 -5.00 25.20 -9.61
C ASN A 154 -4.65 26.05 -8.37
N LYS A 155 -5.38 25.89 -7.27
CA LYS A 155 -5.00 26.49 -6.01
C LYS A 155 -3.98 25.59 -5.32
N THR A 156 -2.89 26.19 -4.91
CA THR A 156 -1.79 25.51 -4.22
C THR A 156 -1.81 25.81 -2.73
N ILE A 157 -1.42 24.80 -1.95
CA ILE A 157 -1.11 24.93 -0.53
C ILE A 157 0.25 24.30 -0.27
N SER A 158 1.01 24.89 0.62
CA SER A 158 2.25 24.32 1.16
C SER A 158 2.03 23.89 2.60
N ILE A 159 2.48 22.70 2.94
CA ILE A 159 2.32 22.13 4.28
C ILE A 159 3.69 21.77 4.83
N ASP A 160 4.03 22.40 5.93
CA ASP A 160 5.26 22.12 6.67
C ASP A 160 5.01 21.03 7.70
N ALA A 161 5.90 20.04 7.75
CA ALA A 161 5.80 18.95 8.70
C ALA A 161 7.18 18.43 9.11
N LYS A 162 7.23 17.80 10.27
CA LYS A 162 8.46 17.12 10.75
C LYS A 162 8.65 15.74 10.12
N LYS A 163 7.57 15.12 9.66
CA LYS A 163 7.58 13.78 9.03
C LYS A 163 6.56 13.73 7.91
N PHE A 164 6.95 13.16 6.79
CA PHE A 164 6.10 12.91 5.64
C PHE A 164 5.97 11.40 5.43
N ILE A 165 4.75 10.93 5.23
CA ILE A 165 4.44 9.52 4.94
C ILE A 165 3.81 9.48 3.56
N PHE A 166 4.49 8.86 2.60
CA PHE A 166 4.00 8.64 1.24
C PHE A 166 3.26 7.30 1.18
N SER A 167 1.93 7.34 1.14
CA SER A 167 1.06 6.16 1.13
C SER A 167 0.12 6.16 -0.08
N MET A 168 0.67 6.47 -1.26
CA MET A 168 -0.09 6.63 -2.51
C MET A 168 -0.20 5.33 -3.32
N GLY A 169 0.21 4.20 -2.75
CA GLY A 169 0.29 2.91 -3.42
C GLY A 169 1.64 2.69 -4.13
N GLY A 170 1.95 1.44 -4.45
CA GLY A 170 3.29 1.05 -4.95
C GLY A 170 3.72 1.78 -6.21
N ILE A 171 2.81 1.95 -7.17
CA ILE A 171 3.09 2.62 -8.45
C ILE A 171 3.35 4.11 -8.22
N GLU A 172 2.43 4.82 -7.58
CA GLU A 172 2.54 6.27 -7.40
C GLU A 172 3.68 6.66 -6.45
N ASN A 173 3.91 5.91 -5.38
CA ASN A 173 5.08 6.13 -4.53
C ASN A 173 6.38 6.03 -5.34
N SER A 174 6.54 4.97 -6.12
CA SER A 174 7.72 4.78 -6.97
C SER A 174 7.86 5.90 -8.00
N ARG A 175 6.78 6.24 -8.69
CA ARG A 175 6.76 7.28 -9.72
C ARG A 175 7.16 8.65 -9.15
N TYR A 176 6.55 9.07 -8.04
CA TYR A 176 6.86 10.36 -7.42
C TYR A 176 8.28 10.41 -6.86
N LEU A 177 8.71 9.38 -6.16
CA LEU A 177 10.06 9.35 -5.59
C LEU A 177 11.14 9.35 -6.69
N LEU A 178 10.95 8.62 -7.78
CA LEU A 178 11.85 8.67 -8.95
C LEU A 178 11.84 10.06 -9.61
N TRP A 179 10.67 10.67 -9.75
CA TRP A 179 10.56 12.00 -10.32
C TRP A 179 11.25 13.05 -9.45
N PHE A 180 11.05 13.03 -8.14
CA PHE A 180 11.72 13.92 -7.21
C PHE A 180 13.24 13.68 -7.19
N ALA A 181 13.67 12.42 -7.20
CA ALA A 181 15.10 12.10 -7.29
C ALA A 181 15.75 12.71 -8.55
N LYS A 182 15.08 12.58 -9.70
CA LYS A 182 15.53 13.19 -10.96
C LYS A 182 15.51 14.71 -10.90
N LYS A 183 14.40 15.31 -10.48
CA LYS A 183 14.21 16.76 -10.40
C LYS A 183 15.23 17.44 -9.50
N TYR A 184 15.52 16.85 -8.36
CA TYR A 184 16.39 17.41 -7.34
C TYR A 184 17.78 16.77 -7.28
N LYS A 185 18.16 16.00 -8.32
CA LYS A 185 19.47 15.33 -8.42
C LYS A 185 19.78 14.51 -7.15
N SER A 186 18.82 13.76 -6.69
CA SER A 186 18.88 12.93 -5.46
C SER A 186 19.19 13.73 -4.17
N LYS A 187 18.87 15.00 -4.13
CA LYS A 187 19.07 15.85 -2.95
C LYS A 187 18.41 15.30 -1.67
N TYR A 188 17.23 14.68 -1.82
CA TYR A 188 16.39 14.21 -0.71
C TYR A 188 16.48 12.71 -0.44
N PHE A 189 17.05 11.94 -1.37
CA PHE A 189 17.06 10.48 -1.31
C PHE A 189 18.45 9.95 -1.64
N ASP A 190 18.87 8.88 -0.94
CA ASP A 190 20.07 8.16 -1.29
C ASP A 190 19.96 7.60 -2.72
N ALA A 191 20.98 7.85 -3.55
CA ALA A 191 21.05 7.36 -4.93
C ALA A 191 21.02 5.81 -5.01
N ASN A 192 21.42 5.11 -3.95
CA ASN A 192 21.39 3.66 -3.86
C ASN A 192 20.04 3.09 -3.41
N CYS A 193 19.10 3.97 -3.01
CA CYS A 193 17.76 3.52 -2.61
C CYS A 193 17.08 2.81 -3.78
N PRO A 194 16.56 1.57 -3.61
CA PRO A 194 16.00 0.76 -4.69
C PRO A 194 14.60 1.22 -5.11
N ILE A 195 14.41 2.53 -5.27
CA ILE A 195 13.12 3.09 -5.66
C ILE A 195 12.74 2.59 -7.06
N GLY A 196 11.51 2.10 -7.21
CA GLY A 196 10.99 1.58 -8.48
C GLY A 196 11.57 0.23 -8.90
N LYS A 197 12.31 -0.44 -8.02
CA LYS A 197 12.83 -1.80 -8.24
C LYS A 197 12.01 -2.83 -7.48
N TYR A 198 12.19 -4.11 -7.86
CA TYR A 198 11.58 -5.27 -7.19
C TYR A 198 10.05 -5.24 -7.19
N TRP A 199 9.46 -4.84 -8.31
CA TRP A 199 8.02 -4.94 -8.49
C TRP A 199 7.54 -6.38 -8.30
N MET A 200 6.50 -6.57 -7.50
CA MET A 200 5.86 -7.87 -7.28
C MET A 200 4.36 -7.74 -7.49
N GLU A 201 3.80 -8.68 -8.22
CA GLU A 201 2.37 -8.85 -8.45
C GLU A 201 1.94 -10.27 -8.13
N HIS A 202 0.64 -10.50 -8.06
CA HIS A 202 0.09 -11.84 -7.92
C HIS A 202 0.27 -12.61 -9.22
N PRO A 203 1.09 -13.66 -9.28
CA PRO A 203 1.17 -14.49 -10.47
C PRO A 203 -0.13 -15.29 -10.64
N HIS A 204 -0.71 -15.23 -11.84
CA HIS A 204 -1.89 -16.01 -12.21
C HIS A 204 -1.49 -17.05 -13.24
N PHE A 205 -1.43 -18.31 -12.84
CA PHE A 205 -1.14 -19.42 -13.72
C PHE A 205 -1.73 -20.74 -13.18
N THR A 206 -1.98 -21.69 -14.08
CA THR A 206 -2.47 -23.01 -13.71
C THR A 206 -1.30 -23.95 -13.46
N LEU A 207 -1.17 -24.44 -12.23
CA LEU A 207 -0.16 -25.47 -11.87
C LEU A 207 -0.55 -26.86 -12.34
N GLY A 208 -1.86 -27.15 -12.40
CA GLY A 208 -2.40 -28.45 -12.75
C GLY A 208 -3.88 -28.54 -12.42
N SER A 209 -4.45 -29.69 -12.65
CA SER A 209 -5.83 -30.04 -12.29
C SER A 209 -5.85 -31.26 -11.38
N ALA A 210 -6.73 -31.28 -10.41
CA ALA A 210 -6.95 -32.42 -9.53
C ALA A 210 -8.43 -32.81 -9.55
N LEU A 211 -8.69 -34.12 -9.58
CA LEU A 211 -10.01 -34.65 -9.30
C LEU A 211 -10.10 -34.87 -7.78
N VAL A 212 -11.15 -34.38 -7.20
CA VAL A 212 -11.46 -34.59 -5.75
C VAL A 212 -12.73 -35.40 -5.67
N ASP A 213 -12.65 -36.52 -4.99
CA ASP A 213 -13.81 -37.38 -4.67
C ASP A 213 -14.60 -36.83 -3.47
#